data_ab60fcc89da1cc56ffd50eb818a1a897
#
_entry.id   ab60fcc89da1cc56ffd50eb818a1a897
#
_cell.length_a   1.000
_cell.length_b   1.000
_cell.length_c   1.000
_cell.angle_alpha   90.00
_cell.angle_beta   90.00
_cell.angle_gamma   90.00
#
_symmetry.space_group_name_H-M   'P 1'
#
loop_
_entity.id
_entity.type
_entity.pdbx_description
1 polymer ?
#
loop_
_entity_poly.entity_id
_entity_poly.type
_entity_poly.pdbx_seq_one_letter_code
_entity_poly.pdbx_strand_id
1 'polypeptide(L)'
;MYKKTIRNERGDLSFFTIFVILAIIMLMSFLLLFASVKINCMNIRNAAKMELNNVSARIYADTFHSQREANLDSYMSVLHLSSAYQEALRAGFINGMEERIRLSNEDYRVENISLQFNQYSDKIEYVVTCDAIFQIRMFGELFPPITQHITLTGSHNTKY
;
A
#
# COMPACT_ATOMS: atom_id res chain seq x y z
N MET A 1 61.21 -43.13 8.72
CA MET A 1 59.83 -43.53 9.01
C MET A 1 58.94 -42.26 8.87
N TYR A 2 58.39 -42.00 7.69
CA TYR A 2 57.56 -40.85 7.45
C TYR A 2 56.10 -41.15 7.90
N LYS A 3 55.61 -40.49 8.95
CA LYS A 3 54.25 -40.54 9.34
C LYS A 3 53.42 -39.74 8.32
N LYS A 4 52.75 -40.44 7.39
CA LYS A 4 51.79 -39.86 6.47
C LYS A 4 50.58 -39.42 7.28
N THR A 5 50.49 -38.13 7.62
CA THR A 5 49.32 -37.53 8.23
C THR A 5 48.17 -37.62 7.20
N ILE A 6 47.28 -38.57 7.37
CA ILE A 6 46.05 -38.68 6.58
C ILE A 6 45.21 -37.45 6.96
N ARG A 7 45.35 -36.41 6.16
CA ARG A 7 44.50 -35.21 6.25
C ARG A 7 43.09 -35.66 5.94
N ASN A 8 42.19 -35.47 6.90
CA ASN A 8 40.82 -35.98 6.83
C ASN A 8 39.99 -35.07 5.91
N GLU A 9 40.25 -35.14 4.62
CA GLU A 9 39.61 -34.30 3.56
C GLU A 9 38.06 -34.50 3.52
N ARG A 10 37.59 -35.62 4.05
CA ARG A 10 36.14 -35.91 4.13
C ARG A 10 35.41 -35.02 5.17
N GLY A 11 36.11 -34.61 6.23
CA GLY A 11 35.56 -33.71 7.24
C GLY A 11 35.36 -32.27 6.72
N ASP A 12 36.35 -31.76 5.97
CA ASP A 12 36.29 -30.41 5.40
C ASP A 12 35.18 -30.25 4.34
N LEU A 13 35.00 -31.27 3.50
CA LEU A 13 33.89 -31.30 2.51
C LEU A 13 32.52 -31.31 3.19
N SER A 14 32.36 -32.06 4.31
CA SER A 14 31.11 -32.10 5.06
C SER A 14 30.79 -30.74 5.69
N PHE A 15 31.76 -30.06 6.27
CA PHE A 15 31.62 -28.72 6.85
C PHE A 15 31.25 -27.68 5.80
N PHE A 16 31.89 -27.69 4.66
CA PHE A 16 31.61 -26.80 3.55
C PHE A 16 30.19 -27.00 3.02
N THR A 17 29.75 -28.26 2.87
CA THR A 17 28.40 -28.57 2.41
C THR A 17 27.31 -28.06 3.37
N ILE A 18 27.51 -28.23 4.69
CA ILE A 18 26.60 -27.70 5.71
C ILE A 18 26.55 -26.19 5.64
N PHE A 19 27.66 -25.50 5.48
CA PHE A 19 27.73 -24.05 5.37
C PHE A 19 27.00 -23.54 4.13
N VAL A 20 27.16 -24.19 2.99
CA VAL A 20 26.46 -23.85 1.74
C VAL A 20 24.93 -24.03 1.88
N ILE A 21 24.49 -25.15 2.47
CA ILE A 21 23.08 -25.39 2.73
C ILE A 21 22.50 -24.30 3.63
N LEU A 22 23.20 -23.93 4.69
CA LEU A 22 22.77 -22.90 5.64
C LEU A 22 22.69 -21.52 4.96
N ALA A 23 23.65 -21.20 4.11
CA ALA A 23 23.65 -19.97 3.32
C ALA A 23 22.47 -19.91 2.33
N ILE A 24 22.13 -21.04 1.70
CA ILE A 24 20.97 -21.14 0.79
C ILE A 24 19.66 -20.95 1.59
N ILE A 25 19.51 -21.58 2.74
CA ILE A 25 18.32 -21.43 3.60
C ILE A 25 18.18 -19.97 4.03
N MET A 26 19.26 -19.33 4.42
CA MET A 26 19.28 -17.92 4.81
C MET A 26 18.86 -17.01 3.65
N LEU A 27 19.41 -17.24 2.46
CA LEU A 27 19.03 -16.51 1.25
C LEU A 27 17.54 -16.68 0.90
N MET A 28 17.03 -17.91 0.96
CA MET A 28 15.61 -18.20 0.72
C MET A 28 14.72 -17.49 1.74
N SER A 29 15.10 -17.44 3.01
CA SER A 29 14.36 -16.73 4.04
C SER A 29 14.28 -15.23 3.75
N PHE A 30 15.34 -14.59 3.28
CA PHE A 30 15.35 -13.20 2.84
C PHE A 30 14.42 -12.96 1.64
N LEU A 31 14.47 -13.84 0.65
CA LEU A 31 13.63 -13.72 -0.54
C LEU A 31 12.14 -13.85 -0.20
N LEU A 32 11.77 -14.78 0.69
CA LEU A 32 10.38 -14.96 1.14
C LEU A 32 9.90 -13.74 1.92
N LEU A 33 10.73 -13.18 2.80
CA LEU A 33 10.41 -11.97 3.54
C LEU A 33 10.17 -10.77 2.61
N PHE A 34 11.07 -10.56 1.65
CA PHE A 34 10.93 -9.50 0.65
C PHE A 34 9.67 -9.67 -0.20
N ALA A 35 9.37 -10.91 -0.61
CA ALA A 35 8.15 -11.22 -1.35
C ALA A 35 6.90 -10.91 -0.53
N SER A 36 6.88 -11.26 0.77
CA SER A 36 5.78 -10.97 1.69
C SER A 36 5.54 -9.45 1.83
N VAL A 37 6.59 -8.67 2.06
CA VAL A 37 6.50 -7.20 2.14
C VAL A 37 5.93 -6.62 0.84
N LYS A 38 6.42 -7.09 -0.31
CA LYS A 38 5.95 -6.64 -1.63
C LYS A 38 4.47 -6.95 -1.86
N ILE A 39 4.04 -8.17 -1.52
CA ILE A 39 2.63 -8.60 -1.67
C ILE A 39 1.73 -7.74 -0.78
N ASN A 40 2.09 -7.55 0.48
CA ASN A 40 1.30 -6.74 1.40
C ASN A 40 1.23 -5.27 0.94
N CYS A 41 2.35 -4.71 0.47
CA CYS A 41 2.37 -3.35 -0.11
C CYS A 41 1.43 -3.24 -1.34
N MET A 42 1.43 -4.24 -2.23
CA MET A 42 0.52 -4.28 -3.37
C MET A 42 -0.95 -4.40 -2.93
N ASN A 43 -1.25 -5.20 -1.92
CA ASN A 43 -2.60 -5.34 -1.37
C ASN A 43 -3.12 -4.01 -0.80
N ILE A 44 -2.30 -3.31 -0.01
CA ILE A 44 -2.62 -1.99 0.54
C ILE A 44 -2.87 -0.99 -0.60
N ARG A 45 -1.98 -0.95 -1.59
CA ARG A 45 -2.11 -0.08 -2.76
C ARG A 45 -3.37 -0.37 -3.57
N ASN A 46 -3.70 -1.65 -3.77
CA ASN A 46 -4.90 -2.05 -4.50
C ASN A 46 -6.17 -1.70 -3.72
N ALA A 47 -6.20 -1.90 -2.41
CA ALA A 47 -7.31 -1.49 -1.56
C ALA A 47 -7.53 0.03 -1.64
N ALA A 48 -6.47 0.82 -1.49
CA ALA A 48 -6.53 2.28 -1.62
C ALA A 48 -7.01 2.72 -3.01
N LYS A 49 -6.56 2.05 -4.09
CA LYS A 49 -7.00 2.33 -5.46
C LYS A 49 -8.48 2.02 -5.66
N MET A 50 -8.97 0.90 -5.10
CA MET A 50 -10.39 0.54 -5.20
C MET A 50 -11.27 1.54 -4.45
N GLU A 51 -10.87 1.96 -3.24
CA GLU A 51 -11.61 2.97 -2.50
C GLU A 51 -11.55 4.34 -3.16
N LEU A 52 -10.43 4.69 -3.78
CA LEU A 52 -10.32 5.91 -4.57
C LEU A 52 -11.28 5.90 -5.77
N ASN A 53 -11.44 4.75 -6.43
CA ASN A 53 -12.44 4.59 -7.50
C ASN A 53 -13.87 4.71 -6.96
N ASN A 54 -14.17 4.20 -5.75
CA ASN A 54 -15.47 4.37 -5.10
C ASN A 54 -15.76 5.84 -4.79
N VAL A 55 -14.77 6.58 -4.29
CA VAL A 55 -14.87 8.03 -4.08
C VAL A 55 -15.16 8.75 -5.40
N SER A 56 -14.43 8.40 -6.46
CA SER A 56 -14.65 8.95 -7.80
C SER A 56 -16.07 8.68 -8.30
N ALA A 57 -16.54 7.45 -8.18
CA ALA A 57 -17.89 7.06 -8.59
C ALA A 57 -18.98 7.80 -7.80
N ARG A 58 -18.76 8.04 -6.49
CA ARG A 58 -19.66 8.85 -5.65
C ARG A 58 -19.72 10.29 -6.15
N ILE A 59 -18.56 10.92 -6.32
CA ILE A 59 -18.49 12.30 -6.83
C ILE A 59 -19.21 12.39 -8.18
N TYR A 60 -18.99 11.40 -9.07
CA TYR A 60 -19.67 11.36 -10.37
C TYR A 60 -21.19 11.24 -10.22
N ALA A 61 -21.67 10.31 -9.40
CA ALA A 61 -23.09 10.08 -9.19
C ALA A 61 -23.80 11.32 -8.61
N ASP A 62 -23.19 11.96 -7.61
CA ASP A 62 -23.73 13.15 -6.97
C ASP A 62 -23.73 14.36 -7.91
N THR A 63 -22.66 14.50 -8.70
CA THR A 63 -22.57 15.55 -9.73
C THR A 63 -23.61 15.35 -10.82
N PHE A 64 -23.79 14.11 -11.31
CA PHE A 64 -24.77 13.80 -12.34
C PHE A 64 -26.21 13.97 -11.85
N HIS A 65 -26.49 13.58 -10.59
CA HIS A 65 -27.81 13.78 -9.98
C HIS A 65 -28.15 15.27 -9.87
N SER A 66 -27.19 16.06 -9.40
CA SER A 66 -27.35 17.52 -9.29
C SER A 66 -27.53 18.21 -10.65
N GLN A 67 -26.86 17.72 -11.69
CA GLN A 67 -26.99 18.22 -13.06
C GLN A 67 -28.41 17.96 -13.64
N ARG A 68 -28.99 16.82 -13.30
CA ARG A 68 -30.33 16.44 -13.79
C ARG A 68 -31.44 17.24 -13.13
N GLU A 69 -31.22 17.73 -11.91
CA GLU A 69 -32.21 18.50 -11.13
C GLU A 69 -32.02 20.00 -11.30
N ALA A 70 -30.84 20.47 -11.68
CA ALA A 70 -30.54 21.88 -11.84
C ALA A 70 -30.79 22.36 -13.29
N ASN A 71 -31.40 23.55 -13.45
CA ASN A 71 -31.36 24.26 -14.71
C ASN A 71 -29.90 24.55 -15.09
N LEU A 72 -29.56 24.49 -16.38
CA LEU A 72 -28.20 24.64 -16.94
C LEU A 72 -27.38 25.83 -16.39
N ASP A 73 -28.05 26.91 -15.95
CA ASP A 73 -27.42 28.10 -15.39
C ASP A 73 -26.83 27.88 -13.98
N SER A 74 -27.26 26.87 -13.26
CA SER A 74 -26.76 26.52 -11.91
C SER A 74 -25.61 25.52 -11.95
N TYR A 75 -25.26 25.02 -13.13
CA TYR A 75 -24.27 23.96 -13.35
C TYR A 75 -22.87 24.28 -12.79
N MET A 76 -22.44 25.52 -12.89
CA MET A 76 -21.11 25.97 -12.44
C MET A 76 -20.96 26.04 -10.91
N SER A 77 -22.06 26.13 -10.16
CA SER A 77 -22.03 26.24 -8.69
C SER A 77 -21.99 24.90 -7.97
N VAL A 78 -22.39 23.83 -8.65
CA VAL A 78 -22.53 22.47 -8.07
C VAL A 78 -21.17 21.75 -7.93
N LEU A 79 -20.18 22.21 -8.67
CA LEU A 79 -18.82 21.63 -8.67
C LEU A 79 -17.98 22.00 -7.44
N HIS A 80 -18.54 22.81 -6.54
CA HIS A 80 -17.83 23.19 -5.33
C HIS A 80 -18.03 22.11 -4.24
N LEU A 81 -17.02 21.23 -4.08
CA LEU A 81 -17.02 20.26 -2.99
C LEU A 81 -16.97 21.02 -1.65
N SER A 82 -18.10 21.10 -0.94
CA SER A 82 -18.13 21.71 0.38
C SER A 82 -17.18 20.97 1.34
N SER A 83 -16.67 21.67 2.35
CA SER A 83 -15.79 21.06 3.34
C SER A 83 -16.44 19.86 4.05
N ALA A 84 -17.75 19.96 4.35
CA ALA A 84 -18.51 18.88 4.97
C ALA A 84 -18.59 17.64 4.06
N TYR A 85 -18.78 17.83 2.75
CA TYR A 85 -18.80 16.74 1.79
C TYR A 85 -17.44 16.08 1.62
N GLN A 86 -16.35 16.87 1.55
CA GLN A 86 -15.00 16.35 1.53
C GLN A 86 -14.68 15.50 2.77
N GLU A 87 -15.13 15.94 3.95
CA GLU A 87 -14.96 15.20 5.21
C GLU A 87 -15.72 13.87 5.19
N ALA A 88 -16.97 13.87 4.68
CA ALA A 88 -17.74 12.64 4.50
C ALA A 88 -17.07 11.65 3.53
N LEU A 89 -16.47 12.15 2.44
CA LEU A 89 -15.72 11.33 1.50
C LEU A 89 -14.42 10.76 2.13
N ARG A 90 -13.71 11.56 2.93
CA ARG A 90 -12.53 11.09 3.67
C ARG A 90 -12.88 10.00 4.67
N ALA A 91 -13.92 10.22 5.47
CA ALA A 91 -14.39 9.21 6.42
C ALA A 91 -14.82 7.92 5.70
N GLY A 92 -15.57 8.04 4.61
CA GLY A 92 -15.96 6.90 3.78
C GLY A 92 -14.79 6.14 3.19
N PHE A 93 -13.74 6.87 2.74
CA PHE A 93 -12.51 6.26 2.23
C PHE A 93 -11.77 5.46 3.30
N ILE A 94 -11.60 6.03 4.50
CA ILE A 94 -10.90 5.35 5.61
C ILE A 94 -11.67 4.11 6.03
N ASN A 95 -12.99 4.21 6.22
CA ASN A 95 -13.83 3.06 6.57
C ASN A 95 -13.78 1.96 5.49
N GLY A 96 -13.84 2.33 4.21
CA GLY A 96 -13.71 1.38 3.11
C GLY A 96 -12.33 0.69 3.06
N MET A 97 -11.27 1.42 3.41
CA MET A 97 -9.94 0.80 3.57
C MET A 97 -9.93 -0.22 4.72
N GLU A 98 -10.51 0.11 5.88
CA GLU A 98 -10.60 -0.79 7.04
C GLU A 98 -11.41 -2.05 6.76
N GLU A 99 -12.47 -1.95 5.97
CA GLU A 99 -13.27 -3.12 5.56
C GLU A 99 -12.51 -4.07 4.62
N ARG A 100 -11.63 -3.53 3.78
CA ARG A 100 -10.89 -4.34 2.80
C ARG A 100 -9.61 -4.94 3.34
N ILE A 101 -8.91 -4.21 4.17
CA ILE A 101 -7.65 -4.61 4.77
C ILE A 101 -7.65 -4.28 6.26
N ARG A 102 -6.98 -5.10 7.05
CA ARG A 102 -6.70 -4.72 8.44
C ARG A 102 -5.62 -3.64 8.41
N LEU A 103 -5.95 -2.41 8.83
CA LEU A 103 -4.99 -1.30 8.88
C LEU A 103 -3.82 -1.56 9.83
N SER A 104 -3.99 -2.49 10.78
CA SER A 104 -2.92 -2.93 11.67
C SER A 104 -3.02 -4.42 11.95
N ASN A 105 -1.94 -5.15 11.75
CA ASN A 105 -1.77 -6.56 12.10
C ASN A 105 -0.34 -6.82 12.59
N GLU A 106 0.05 -8.10 12.77
CA GLU A 106 1.38 -8.48 13.24
C GLU A 106 2.49 -8.18 12.23
N ASP A 107 2.17 -8.13 10.93
CA ASP A 107 3.13 -7.98 9.84
C ASP A 107 3.31 -6.54 9.40
N TYR A 108 2.23 -5.74 9.45
CA TYR A 108 2.27 -4.35 9.02
C TYR A 108 1.25 -3.47 9.72
N ARG A 109 1.47 -2.16 9.64
CA ARG A 109 0.57 -1.11 10.08
C ARG A 109 0.49 -0.01 9.02
N VAL A 110 -0.72 0.47 8.72
CA VAL A 110 -0.96 1.58 7.82
C VAL A 110 -1.30 2.81 8.63
N GLU A 111 -0.51 3.86 8.47
CA GLU A 111 -0.64 5.14 9.19
C GLU A 111 -0.71 6.31 8.21
N ASN A 112 -1.01 7.50 8.75
CA ASN A 112 -1.01 8.76 8.01
C ASN A 112 -1.88 8.72 6.74
N ILE A 113 -3.04 8.04 6.82
CA ILE A 113 -3.97 7.97 5.69
C ILE A 113 -4.57 9.35 5.48
N SER A 114 -4.32 9.94 4.30
CA SER A 114 -4.82 11.25 3.92
C SER A 114 -5.43 11.19 2.52
N LEU A 115 -6.59 11.82 2.37
CA LEU A 115 -7.25 12.04 1.08
C LEU A 115 -7.42 13.55 0.89
N GLN A 116 -6.78 14.09 -0.12
CA GLN A 116 -6.82 15.51 -0.47
C GLN A 116 -7.55 15.71 -1.79
N PHE A 117 -8.29 16.80 -1.91
CA PHE A 117 -9.02 17.20 -3.11
C PHE A 117 -8.48 18.52 -3.63
N ASN A 118 -8.06 18.53 -4.88
CA ASN A 118 -7.65 19.73 -5.61
C ASN A 118 -8.71 20.05 -6.67
N GLN A 119 -9.35 21.20 -6.55
CA GLN A 119 -10.40 21.62 -7.46
C GLN A 119 -9.81 22.56 -8.50
N TYR A 120 -10.01 22.23 -9.76
CA TYR A 120 -9.66 23.05 -10.91
C TYR A 120 -10.95 23.45 -11.67
N SER A 121 -10.84 24.36 -12.59
CA SER A 121 -12.00 24.82 -13.39
C SER A 121 -12.60 23.75 -14.30
N ASP A 122 -11.86 22.70 -14.63
CA ASP A 122 -12.21 21.65 -15.58
C ASP A 122 -12.12 20.24 -15.02
N LYS A 123 -11.51 20.09 -13.85
CA LYS A 123 -11.31 18.77 -13.20
C LYS A 123 -11.24 18.87 -11.70
N ILE A 124 -11.55 17.78 -11.04
CA ILE A 124 -11.27 17.52 -9.64
C ILE A 124 -10.18 16.46 -9.59
N GLU A 125 -9.06 16.76 -8.96
CA GLU A 125 -8.02 15.79 -8.64
C GLU A 125 -8.15 15.36 -7.17
N TYR A 126 -7.88 14.11 -6.90
CA TYR A 126 -7.79 13.56 -5.56
C TYR A 126 -6.48 12.83 -5.41
N VAL A 127 -5.82 13.07 -4.28
CA VAL A 127 -4.54 12.48 -3.94
C VAL A 127 -4.70 11.75 -2.61
N VAL A 128 -4.40 10.46 -2.65
CA VAL A 128 -4.30 9.62 -1.44
C VAL A 128 -2.86 9.44 -1.09
N THR A 129 -2.52 9.64 0.17
CA THR A 129 -1.23 9.28 0.73
C THR A 129 -1.42 8.40 1.96
N CYS A 130 -0.58 7.40 2.12
CA CYS A 130 -0.50 6.60 3.34
C CYS A 130 0.89 6.00 3.51
N ASP A 131 1.24 5.68 4.75
CA ASP A 131 2.49 5.06 5.13
C ASP A 131 2.23 3.61 5.56
N ALA A 132 2.79 2.66 4.84
CA ALA A 132 2.77 1.26 5.22
C ALA A 132 4.08 0.92 5.94
N ILE A 133 3.98 0.58 7.22
CA ILE A 133 5.10 0.24 8.10
C ILE A 133 5.10 -1.27 8.30
N PHE A 134 6.12 -1.95 7.76
CA PHE A 134 6.27 -3.40 7.84
C PHE A 134 7.20 -3.78 8.98
N GLN A 135 6.70 -4.66 9.87
CA GLN A 135 7.51 -5.22 10.94
C GLN A 135 8.24 -6.47 10.46
N ILE A 136 9.56 -6.43 10.51
CA ILE A 136 10.40 -7.53 10.06
C ILE A 136 10.84 -8.34 11.26
N ARG A 137 10.45 -9.63 11.28
CA ARG A 137 10.92 -10.61 12.26
C ARG A 137 11.72 -11.68 11.54
N MET A 138 12.97 -11.85 11.93
CA MET A 138 13.82 -12.91 11.43
C MET A 138 14.57 -13.58 12.58
N PHE A 139 14.58 -14.90 12.57
CA PHE A 139 15.29 -15.72 13.59
C PHE A 139 14.89 -15.40 15.04
N GLY A 140 13.64 -14.92 15.26
CA GLY A 140 13.12 -14.55 16.57
C GLY A 140 13.48 -13.12 17.03
N GLU A 141 14.25 -12.38 16.24
CA GLU A 141 14.61 -10.99 16.53
C GLU A 141 13.80 -10.01 15.67
N LEU A 142 13.55 -8.82 16.24
CA LEU A 142 12.86 -7.71 15.59
C LEU A 142 13.91 -6.83 14.91
N PHE A 143 13.77 -6.66 13.59
CA PHE A 143 14.60 -5.74 12.82
C PHE A 143 13.94 -4.36 12.72
N PRO A 144 14.67 -3.32 12.34
CA PRO A 144 14.09 -2.01 12.08
C PRO A 144 12.95 -2.12 11.06
N PRO A 145 11.80 -1.44 11.29
CA PRO A 145 10.67 -1.51 10.38
C PRO A 145 11.01 -0.86 9.03
N ILE A 146 10.43 -1.39 7.97
CA ILE A 146 10.49 -0.78 6.64
C ILE A 146 9.23 0.06 6.44
N THR A 147 9.40 1.35 6.20
CA THR A 147 8.29 2.26 5.85
C THR A 147 8.24 2.45 4.34
N GLN A 148 7.06 2.19 3.77
CA GLN A 148 6.78 2.43 2.36
C GLN A 148 5.72 3.52 2.22
N HIS A 149 6.09 4.65 1.62
CA HIS A 149 5.15 5.69 1.23
C HIS A 149 4.36 5.27 -0.01
N ILE A 150 3.04 5.33 0.09
CA ILE A 150 2.12 5.03 -1.01
C ILE A 150 1.40 6.33 -1.36
N THR A 151 1.54 6.77 -2.61
CA THR A 151 0.81 7.90 -3.17
C THR A 151 0.02 7.43 -4.38
N LEU A 152 -1.27 7.75 -4.41
CA LEU A 152 -2.17 7.48 -5.52
C LEU A 152 -2.88 8.76 -5.92
N THR A 153 -2.96 9.00 -7.22
CA THR A 153 -3.68 10.14 -7.78
C THR A 153 -4.80 9.64 -8.66
N GLY A 154 -5.93 10.33 -8.62
CA GLY A 154 -7.03 10.15 -9.54
C GLY A 154 -7.57 11.50 -9.94
N SER A 155 -8.29 11.55 -11.06
CA SER A 155 -8.92 12.77 -11.51
C SER A 155 -10.27 12.47 -12.14
N HIS A 156 -11.18 13.42 -12.00
CA HIS A 156 -12.48 13.42 -12.64
C HIS A 156 -12.64 14.71 -13.43
N ASN A 157 -12.88 14.60 -14.74
CA ASN A 157 -13.16 15.76 -15.60
C ASN A 157 -14.58 16.22 -15.34
N THR A 158 -14.74 17.53 -15.19
CA THR A 158 -16.03 18.19 -14.92
C THR A 158 -16.64 18.83 -16.16
N LYS A 159 -15.89 18.86 -17.27
CA LYS A 159 -16.37 19.32 -18.58
C LYS A 159 -16.53 18.15 -19.52
N TYR A 160 -17.65 18.12 -20.19
CA TYR A 160 -17.93 17.33 -21.39
C TYR A 160 -17.79 18.19 -22.62
#